data_4eccb62c2eeb665d2df453573a9b8286
#
_entry.id   4eccb62c2eeb665d2df453573a9b8286
#
_cell.length_a   1.000
_cell.length_b   1.000
_cell.length_c   1.000
_cell.angle_alpha   90.00
_cell.angle_beta   90.00
_cell.angle_gamma   90.00
#
_symmetry.space_group_name_H-M   'P 1'
#
loop_
_entity.id
_entity.type
_entity.pdbx_description
1 polymer ?
#
loop_
_entity_poly.entity_id
_entity_poly.type
_entity_poly.pdbx_seq_one_letter_code
_entity_poly.pdbx_strand_id
1 'polypeptide(L)'
;MMNTSFDYIEPVKSNEWNFEFPVKVNRDANYKIDVNKTSDAYTTHAVNKNAFSLDVEYTIPKDKEKDKRGITTFYSIVLYDDKGDFLTLLQDDYLYDEDQDKERRLAKFEPIDDKCEYIEIVYTERNYIDDEKNPGSYKEYENGELNDIKIKVPIN
;
A
#
# COMPACT_ATOMS: atom_id res chain seq x y z
N MET A 1 8.54 -22.68 -22.10
CA MET A 1 7.24 -21.98 -22.09
C MET A 1 6.36 -22.69 -21.06
N MET A 2 6.13 -22.09 -19.90
CA MET A 2 5.18 -22.67 -18.96
C MET A 2 3.77 -22.20 -19.36
N ASN A 3 2.95 -23.12 -19.87
CA ASN A 3 1.50 -22.93 -19.88
C ASN A 3 1.03 -23.05 -18.43
N THR A 4 0.68 -21.96 -17.78
CA THR A 4 -0.17 -22.01 -16.62
C THR A 4 -1.58 -22.26 -17.14
N SER A 5 -1.92 -23.54 -17.31
CA SER A 5 -3.34 -23.93 -17.36
C SER A 5 -3.89 -23.70 -15.96
N PHE A 6 -4.86 -22.82 -15.82
CA PHE A 6 -5.69 -22.83 -14.63
C PHE A 6 -6.39 -24.19 -14.59
N ASP A 7 -6.31 -24.89 -13.46
CA ASP A 7 -7.06 -26.10 -13.24
C ASP A 7 -8.54 -25.81 -13.45
N TYR A 8 -9.12 -26.57 -14.35
CA TYR A 8 -10.50 -26.45 -14.76
C TYR A 8 -11.41 -26.71 -13.55
N ILE A 9 -12.12 -25.71 -13.10
CA ILE A 9 -13.23 -25.93 -12.16
C ILE A 9 -14.36 -26.48 -12.97
N GLU A 10 -14.74 -27.75 -12.75
CA GLU A 10 -15.88 -28.34 -13.43
C GLU A 10 -17.14 -27.50 -13.21
N PRO A 11 -17.83 -27.07 -14.27
CA PRO A 11 -19.04 -26.29 -14.15
C PRO A 11 -20.16 -27.11 -13.52
N VAL A 12 -20.91 -26.48 -12.62
CA VAL A 12 -22.13 -27.05 -12.06
C VAL A 12 -23.12 -27.32 -13.18
N LYS A 13 -23.61 -28.53 -13.27
CA LYS A 13 -24.35 -29.18 -14.39
C LYS A 13 -25.71 -28.58 -14.73
N SER A 14 -25.99 -27.33 -14.73
CA SER A 14 -27.30 -26.85 -15.21
C SER A 14 -27.28 -25.68 -16.18
N ASN A 15 -26.18 -24.94 -16.24
CA ASN A 15 -25.94 -23.89 -17.24
C ASN A 15 -24.46 -23.87 -17.56
N GLU A 16 -24.05 -24.53 -18.62
CA GLU A 16 -22.65 -24.55 -19.04
C GLU A 16 -22.27 -23.21 -19.67
N TRP A 17 -21.60 -22.38 -18.90
CA TRP A 17 -20.92 -21.20 -19.40
C TRP A 17 -19.41 -21.50 -19.45
N ASN A 18 -18.88 -21.73 -20.64
CA ASN A 18 -17.45 -21.90 -20.86
C ASN A 18 -16.85 -20.57 -21.29
N PHE A 19 -15.95 -20.04 -20.47
CA PHE A 19 -15.17 -18.87 -20.82
C PHE A 19 -13.70 -19.27 -20.98
N GLU A 20 -13.18 -19.18 -22.17
CA GLU A 20 -11.74 -19.28 -22.42
C GLU A 20 -11.15 -17.88 -22.56
N PHE A 21 -10.22 -17.54 -21.69
CA PHE A 21 -9.46 -16.31 -21.78
C PHE A 21 -8.00 -16.64 -22.11
N PRO A 22 -7.44 -16.14 -23.21
CA PRO A 22 -6.01 -16.21 -23.42
C PRO A 22 -5.31 -15.29 -22.40
N VAL A 23 -4.69 -15.87 -21.38
CA VAL A 23 -3.86 -15.11 -20.43
C VAL A 23 -2.44 -15.06 -20.96
N LYS A 24 -2.00 -13.90 -21.39
CA LYS A 24 -0.60 -13.66 -21.74
C LYS A 24 0.11 -13.11 -20.51
N VAL A 25 0.87 -13.96 -19.82
CA VAL A 25 1.72 -13.49 -18.73
C VAL A 25 2.96 -12.83 -19.33
N ASN A 26 3.07 -11.52 -19.18
CA ASN A 26 4.30 -10.80 -19.51
C ASN A 26 5.26 -10.93 -18.33
N ARG A 27 6.27 -11.79 -18.44
CA ARG A 27 7.27 -12.00 -17.38
C ARG A 27 8.19 -10.80 -17.17
N ASP A 28 8.35 -9.98 -18.20
CA ASP A 28 9.20 -8.78 -18.15
C ASP A 28 8.53 -7.65 -17.35
N ALA A 29 7.24 -7.81 -17.01
CA ALA A 29 6.50 -6.86 -16.18
C ALA A 29 6.76 -7.00 -14.67
N ASN A 30 7.44 -8.07 -14.24
CA ASN A 30 7.74 -8.31 -12.83
C ASN A 30 9.18 -7.91 -12.54
N TYR A 31 9.37 -6.81 -11.85
CA TYR A 31 10.70 -6.45 -11.35
C TYR A 31 10.63 -5.79 -9.99
N LYS A 32 11.67 -6.01 -9.22
CA LYS A 32 11.87 -5.48 -7.88
C LYS A 32 12.90 -4.36 -7.92
N ILE A 33 12.55 -3.26 -7.28
CA ILE A 33 13.44 -2.12 -7.06
C ILE A 33 13.80 -2.11 -5.58
N ASP A 34 15.08 -2.29 -5.25
CA ASP A 34 15.58 -2.10 -3.89
C ASP A 34 15.77 -0.60 -3.64
N VAL A 35 14.93 -0.03 -2.80
CA VAL A 35 14.91 1.40 -2.51
C VAL A 35 15.80 1.75 -1.34
N ASN A 36 15.64 1.05 -0.21
CA ASN A 36 16.40 1.19 1.03
C ASN A 36 16.58 2.65 1.48
N LYS A 37 15.49 3.43 1.39
CA LYS A 37 15.50 4.86 1.73
C LYS A 37 14.77 5.10 3.03
N THR A 38 15.47 5.71 3.99
CA THR A 38 14.92 6.10 5.29
C THR A 38 14.75 7.62 5.34
N SER A 39 13.62 8.07 5.85
CA SER A 39 13.34 9.46 6.18
C SER A 39 12.57 9.50 7.49
N ASP A 40 13.14 10.14 8.50
CA ASP A 40 12.65 10.13 9.89
C ASP A 40 12.41 8.70 10.41
N ALA A 41 11.18 8.40 10.79
CA ALA A 41 10.77 7.10 11.33
C ALA A 41 10.31 6.11 10.26
N TYR A 42 10.34 6.49 8.98
CA TYR A 42 9.83 5.69 7.87
C TYR A 42 10.97 5.15 7.02
N THR A 43 10.85 3.91 6.57
CA THR A 43 11.79 3.31 5.62
C THR A 43 11.04 2.63 4.50
N THR A 44 11.34 2.98 3.26
CA THR A 44 10.92 2.21 2.08
C THR A 44 12.03 1.23 1.74
N HIS A 45 11.73 -0.07 1.80
CA HIS A 45 12.72 -1.12 1.53
C HIS A 45 12.78 -1.49 0.07
N ALA A 46 11.63 -1.81 -0.50
CA ALA A 46 11.52 -2.25 -1.88
C ALA A 46 10.18 -1.90 -2.49
N VAL A 47 10.18 -1.75 -3.80
CA VAL A 47 8.98 -1.67 -4.64
C VAL A 47 9.03 -2.81 -5.64
N ASN A 48 7.96 -3.59 -5.72
CA ASN A 48 7.83 -4.68 -6.66
C ASN A 48 6.67 -4.39 -7.61
N LYS A 49 6.99 -4.20 -8.89
CA LYS A 49 6.00 -4.00 -9.94
C LYS A 49 5.66 -5.36 -10.56
N ASN A 50 4.39 -5.66 -10.66
CA ASN A 50 3.90 -6.82 -11.38
C ASN A 50 2.62 -6.46 -12.18
N ALA A 51 2.11 -7.41 -12.96
CA ALA A 51 0.96 -7.18 -13.84
C ALA A 51 -0.36 -6.89 -13.09
N PHE A 52 -0.44 -7.21 -11.79
CA PHE A 52 -1.67 -7.17 -11.02
C PHE A 52 -1.64 -6.15 -9.88
N SER A 53 -0.45 -5.75 -9.47
CA SER A 53 -0.25 -4.84 -8.34
C SER A 53 1.10 -4.14 -8.40
N LEU A 54 1.19 -3.07 -7.62
CA LEU A 54 2.42 -2.45 -7.21
C LEU A 54 2.58 -2.69 -5.70
N ASP A 55 3.57 -3.48 -5.32
CA ASP A 55 3.78 -3.85 -3.92
C ASP A 55 4.90 -3.00 -3.33
N VAL A 56 4.67 -2.46 -2.14
CA VAL A 56 5.65 -1.64 -1.41
C VAL A 56 5.93 -2.28 -0.06
N GLU A 57 7.18 -2.67 0.16
CA GLU A 57 7.66 -3.15 1.46
C GLU A 57 8.27 -1.98 2.23
N TYR A 58 7.76 -1.72 3.44
CA TYR A 58 8.11 -0.54 4.19
C TYR A 58 8.07 -0.76 5.71
N THR A 59 8.74 0.12 6.44
CA THR A 59 8.67 0.24 7.89
C THR A 59 7.99 1.54 8.26
N ILE A 60 7.10 1.47 9.22
CA ILE A 60 6.28 2.59 9.70
C ILE A 60 6.20 2.54 11.23
N PRO A 61 6.05 3.67 11.93
CA PRO A 61 5.74 3.65 13.35
C PRO A 61 4.42 2.93 13.60
N LYS A 62 4.32 2.24 14.72
CA LYS A 62 3.07 1.66 15.17
C LYS A 62 2.08 2.75 15.56
N ASP A 63 0.82 2.50 15.28
CA ASP A 63 -0.26 3.37 15.75
C ASP A 63 -0.17 3.53 17.28
N LYS A 64 -0.37 4.76 17.74
CA LYS A 64 -0.32 5.07 19.16
C LYS A 64 -1.72 5.13 19.71
N GLU A 65 -1.94 4.32 20.75
CA GLU A 65 -3.16 4.41 21.55
C GLU A 65 -3.31 5.80 22.18
N LYS A 66 -4.50 6.06 22.64
CA LYS A 66 -4.91 7.33 23.26
C LYS A 66 -3.90 7.81 24.31
N ASP A 67 -3.30 8.95 24.07
CA ASP A 67 -2.40 9.59 25.03
C ASP A 67 -3.15 10.28 26.18
N LYS A 68 -2.41 10.91 27.09
CA LYS A 68 -3.01 11.63 28.26
C LYS A 68 -3.92 12.79 27.85
N ARG A 69 -3.86 13.29 26.62
CA ARG A 69 -4.70 14.35 26.06
C ARG A 69 -5.90 13.77 25.32
N GLY A 70 -6.02 12.43 25.24
CA GLY A 70 -7.07 11.74 24.51
C GLY A 70 -6.80 11.64 23.00
N ILE A 71 -5.55 11.82 22.55
CA ILE A 71 -5.17 11.80 21.14
C ILE A 71 -4.69 10.39 20.75
N THR A 72 -5.29 9.86 19.69
CA THR A 72 -4.88 8.64 19.01
C THR A 72 -4.14 9.03 17.73
N THR A 73 -2.97 8.43 17.48
CA THR A 73 -2.16 8.72 16.30
C THR A 73 -2.14 7.50 15.38
N PHE A 74 -2.50 7.72 14.12
CA PHE A 74 -2.43 6.70 13.06
C PHE A 74 -1.38 7.07 12.03
N TYR A 75 -0.69 6.05 11.57
CA TYR A 75 0.32 6.17 10.51
C TYR A 75 -0.15 5.40 9.28
N SER A 76 0.02 5.97 8.11
CA SER A 76 -0.40 5.33 6.87
C SER A 76 0.50 5.68 5.69
N ILE A 77 0.33 4.92 4.62
CA ILE A 77 1.02 5.07 3.35
C ILE A 77 0.02 5.38 2.23
N VAL A 78 0.36 6.32 1.38
CA VAL A 78 -0.42 6.70 0.20
C VAL A 78 0.53 6.76 -0.99
N LEU A 79 0.08 6.34 -2.15
CA LEU A 79 0.86 6.38 -3.39
C LEU A 79 0.17 7.23 -4.46
N TYR A 80 1.01 7.92 -5.20
CA TYR A 80 0.62 8.65 -6.40
C TYR A 80 1.51 8.23 -7.58
N ASP A 81 0.95 8.20 -8.76
CA ASP A 81 1.70 8.03 -10.00
C ASP A 81 2.42 9.32 -10.43
N ASP A 82 3.14 9.28 -11.55
CA ASP A 82 3.87 10.42 -12.11
C ASP A 82 2.97 11.54 -12.66
N LYS A 83 1.67 11.30 -12.78
CA LYS A 83 0.65 12.30 -13.14
C LYS A 83 0.02 12.94 -11.91
N GLY A 84 0.31 12.42 -10.72
CA GLY A 84 -0.29 12.83 -9.46
C GLY A 84 -1.63 12.17 -9.17
N ASP A 85 -1.98 11.11 -9.91
CA ASP A 85 -3.18 10.34 -9.67
C ASP A 85 -2.96 9.38 -8.49
N PHE A 86 -3.95 9.32 -7.59
CA PHE A 86 -3.95 8.47 -6.42
C PHE A 86 -4.08 7.00 -6.82
N LEU A 87 -3.23 6.14 -6.27
CA LEU A 87 -3.31 4.70 -6.44
C LEU A 87 -4.10 4.05 -5.31
N THR A 88 -5.08 3.23 -5.68
CA THR A 88 -5.93 2.53 -4.71
C THR A 88 -5.15 1.49 -3.93
N LEU A 89 -5.21 1.55 -2.60
CA LEU A 89 -4.68 0.51 -1.72
C LEU A 89 -5.61 -0.71 -1.76
N LEU A 90 -5.09 -1.85 -2.19
CA LEU A 90 -5.83 -3.11 -2.28
C LEU A 90 -5.69 -3.95 -1.02
N GLN A 91 -4.52 -3.92 -0.39
CA GLN A 91 -4.18 -4.73 0.78
C GLN A 91 -2.98 -4.11 1.51
N ASP A 92 -2.98 -4.21 2.82
CA ASP A 92 -1.86 -3.78 3.66
C ASP A 92 -1.62 -4.79 4.78
N ASP A 93 -0.59 -5.61 4.60
CA ASP A 93 -0.28 -6.73 5.48
C ASP A 93 0.81 -6.35 6.49
N TYR A 94 0.56 -6.62 7.74
CA TYR A 94 1.58 -6.65 8.78
C TYR A 94 2.50 -7.87 8.54
N LEU A 95 3.80 -7.64 8.57
CA LEU A 95 4.80 -8.71 8.46
C LEU A 95 5.38 -9.08 9.83
N TYR A 96 5.98 -8.12 10.50
CA TYR A 96 6.55 -8.30 11.84
C TYR A 96 6.90 -6.96 12.50
N ASP A 97 7.08 -7.00 13.83
CA ASP A 97 7.63 -5.86 14.58
C ASP A 97 9.13 -5.74 14.30
N GLU A 98 9.57 -4.58 13.85
CA GLU A 98 10.98 -4.30 13.66
C GLU A 98 11.65 -3.95 14.99
N ASP A 99 10.90 -3.20 15.83
CA ASP A 99 11.24 -2.89 17.22
C ASP A 99 9.97 -2.64 18.05
N GLN A 100 10.10 -2.03 19.23
CA GLN A 100 8.95 -1.75 20.11
C GLN A 100 7.98 -0.74 19.49
N ASP A 101 8.48 0.19 18.69
CA ASP A 101 7.73 1.35 18.19
C ASP A 101 7.48 1.30 16.68
N LYS A 102 8.05 0.32 15.97
CA LYS A 102 7.98 0.21 14.51
C LYS A 102 7.59 -1.17 14.05
N GLU A 103 6.87 -1.20 12.97
CA GLU A 103 6.45 -2.42 12.29
C GLU A 103 6.79 -2.40 10.81
N ARG A 104 7.07 -3.58 10.26
CA ARG A 104 7.29 -3.82 8.84
C ARG A 104 6.01 -4.32 8.21
N ARG A 105 5.68 -3.75 7.06
CA ARG A 105 4.44 -4.01 6.33
C ARG A 105 4.70 -4.20 4.83
N LEU A 106 3.73 -4.83 4.18
CA LEU A 106 3.67 -4.99 2.73
C LEU A 106 2.33 -4.45 2.23
N ALA A 107 2.34 -3.30 1.60
CA ALA A 107 1.16 -2.72 0.97
C ALA A 107 1.10 -3.11 -0.50
N LYS A 108 -0.09 -3.48 -0.97
CA LYS A 108 -0.40 -3.75 -2.37
C LYS A 108 -1.35 -2.68 -2.88
N PHE A 109 -0.94 -2.04 -3.96
CA PHE A 109 -1.72 -1.04 -4.65
C PHE A 109 -2.16 -1.55 -6.02
N GLU A 110 -3.14 -0.88 -6.61
CA GLU A 110 -3.51 -1.15 -8.00
C GLU A 110 -2.30 -1.05 -8.94
N PRO A 111 -2.31 -1.79 -10.07
CA PRO A 111 -1.19 -1.76 -11.00
C PRO A 111 -1.08 -0.39 -11.67
N ILE A 112 0.14 0.00 -11.98
CA ILE A 112 0.45 1.24 -12.70
C ILE A 112 0.64 0.99 -14.20
N ASP A 113 0.43 2.05 -14.99
CA ASP A 113 0.72 2.06 -16.42
C ASP A 113 2.21 1.75 -16.67
N ASP A 114 2.51 0.99 -17.74
CA ASP A 114 3.88 0.67 -18.14
C ASP A 114 4.69 1.91 -18.54
N LYS A 115 4.03 3.03 -18.83
CA LYS A 115 4.65 4.31 -19.15
C LYS A 115 4.92 5.18 -17.91
N CYS A 116 4.50 4.74 -16.72
CA CYS A 116 4.75 5.46 -15.48
C CYS A 116 6.26 5.53 -15.22
N GLU A 117 6.79 6.74 -15.08
CA GLU A 117 8.23 6.97 -14.91
C GLU A 117 8.66 6.85 -13.46
N TYR A 118 7.80 7.25 -12.54
CA TYR A 118 8.05 7.18 -11.09
C TYR A 118 6.75 7.11 -10.31
N ILE A 119 6.85 6.69 -9.06
CA ILE A 119 5.81 6.83 -8.06
C ILE A 119 6.26 7.78 -6.96
N GLU A 120 5.32 8.47 -6.33
CA GLU A 120 5.52 9.22 -5.10
C GLU A 120 4.87 8.46 -3.94
N ILE A 121 5.69 8.01 -3.00
CA ILE A 121 5.25 7.38 -1.76
C ILE A 121 5.12 8.46 -0.71
N VAL A 122 3.96 8.59 -0.10
CA VAL A 122 3.68 9.57 0.94
C VAL A 122 3.33 8.85 2.23
N TYR A 123 4.17 9.02 3.25
CA TYR A 123 3.88 8.58 4.60
C TYR A 123 3.17 9.69 5.36
N THR A 124 2.07 9.35 6.01
CA THR A 124 1.24 10.30 6.71
C THR A 124 1.10 9.94 8.17
N GLU A 125 1.12 10.96 9.02
CA GLU A 125 0.75 10.89 10.43
C GLU A 125 -0.53 11.68 10.62
N ARG A 126 -1.55 11.08 11.24
CA ARG A 126 -2.83 11.75 11.52
C ARG A 126 -3.22 11.52 12.96
N ASN A 127 -3.60 12.59 13.60
CA ASN A 127 -4.02 12.62 15.00
C ASN A 127 -5.53 12.77 15.08
N TYR A 128 -6.15 11.97 15.91
CA TYR A 128 -7.60 11.96 16.10
C TYR A 128 -7.94 12.08 17.58
N ILE A 129 -9.06 12.73 17.84
CA ILE A 129 -9.66 12.85 19.18
C ILE A 129 -11.12 12.40 19.12
N ASP A 130 -11.66 11.89 20.23
CA ASP A 130 -13.08 11.53 20.31
C ASP A 130 -13.96 12.73 19.94
N ASP A 131 -14.97 12.49 19.11
CA ASP A 131 -15.96 13.52 18.83
C ASP A 131 -17.02 13.56 19.94
N GLU A 132 -16.93 14.54 20.81
CA GLU A 132 -17.89 14.73 21.93
C GLU A 132 -19.35 14.90 21.46
N LYS A 133 -19.54 15.34 20.20
CA LYS A 133 -20.89 15.53 19.64
C LYS A 133 -21.50 14.26 19.09
N ASN A 134 -20.63 13.29 18.70
CA ASN A 134 -21.03 12.01 18.12
C ASN A 134 -20.30 10.87 18.85
N PRO A 135 -20.81 10.36 19.98
CA PRO A 135 -20.18 9.32 20.76
C PRO A 135 -19.87 8.08 19.90
N GLY A 136 -18.62 7.62 19.96
CA GLY A 136 -18.12 6.47 19.17
C GLY A 136 -17.52 6.85 17.81
N SER A 137 -17.48 8.14 17.46
CA SER A 137 -16.75 8.64 16.30
C SER A 137 -15.55 9.48 16.71
N TYR A 138 -14.63 9.65 15.74
CA TYR A 138 -13.41 10.43 15.91
C TYR A 138 -13.45 11.62 14.97
N LYS A 139 -12.82 12.71 15.37
CA LYS A 139 -12.52 13.85 14.51
C LYS A 139 -11.03 14.07 14.45
N GLU A 140 -10.54 14.53 13.31
CA GLU A 140 -9.13 14.88 13.14
C GLU A 140 -8.75 15.99 14.13
N TYR A 141 -7.62 15.78 14.82
CA TYR A 141 -7.06 16.76 15.74
C TYR A 141 -5.97 17.53 15.00
N GLU A 142 -6.28 18.73 14.58
CA GLU A 142 -5.34 19.64 13.95
C GLU A 142 -4.36 20.20 15.00
N ASN A 143 -3.18 19.63 15.07
CA ASN A 143 -2.10 20.12 15.92
C ASN A 143 -0.88 20.48 15.08
N GLY A 144 -0.91 21.66 14.46
CA GLY A 144 0.20 22.17 13.68
C GLY A 144 0.33 21.58 12.26
N GLU A 145 1.44 21.85 11.60
CA GLU A 145 1.72 21.34 10.27
C GLU A 145 1.90 19.82 10.31
N LEU A 146 1.04 19.11 9.58
CA LEU A 146 1.21 17.67 9.33
C LEU A 146 2.36 17.52 8.34
N ASN A 147 3.49 17.02 8.82
CA ASN A 147 4.66 16.77 7.98
C ASN A 147 4.51 15.43 7.27
N ASP A 148 3.90 15.44 6.09
CA ASP A 148 3.90 14.27 5.23
C ASP A 148 5.31 14.04 4.67
N ILE A 149 5.81 12.82 4.82
CA ILE A 149 7.13 12.43 4.29
C ILE A 149 6.93 11.87 2.88
N LYS A 150 7.60 12.47 1.91
CA LYS A 150 7.48 12.11 0.49
C LYS A 150 8.77 11.48 -0.02
N ILE A 151 8.62 10.30 -0.65
CA ILE A 151 9.73 9.59 -1.27
C ILE A 151 9.37 9.32 -2.73
N LYS A 152 10.17 9.86 -3.65
CA LYS A 152 10.04 9.60 -5.08
C LYS A 152 10.89 8.39 -5.47
N VAL A 153 10.27 7.41 -6.11
CA VAL A 153 10.91 6.17 -6.56
C VAL A 153 10.77 6.06 -8.08
N PRO A 154 11.87 6.12 -8.85
CA PRO A 154 11.85 5.81 -10.29
C PRO A 154 11.41 4.37 -10.51
N ILE A 155 10.56 4.16 -11.52
CA ILE A 155 10.00 2.85 -11.86
C ILE A 155 10.57 2.31 -13.19
N ASN A 156 11.16 3.16 -14.00
CA ASN A 156 11.81 2.79 -15.27
C ASN A 156 13.30 3.06 -15.20
#